data_4782d90a48b7d7f8594ab14adecefc3a
#
_entry.id   4782d90a48b7d7f8594ab14adecefc3a
#
_cell.length_a   1.000
_cell.length_b   1.000
_cell.length_c   1.000
_cell.angle_alpha   90.00
_cell.angle_beta   90.00
_cell.angle_gamma   90.00
#
_symmetry.space_group_name_H-M   'P 1'
#
loop_
_entity.id
_entity.type
_entity.pdbx_description
1 polymer ?
#
loop_
_entity_poly.entity_id
_entity_poly.type
_entity_poly.pdbx_seq_one_letter_code
_entity_poly.pdbx_strand_id
1 'polypeptide(L)' 'MKKISIVIPCFNEVENVELMSFAVINVLEEALPQYDYEILFIDNCSTDGTRTELEKLCAKNKKIKAIFNVTN' A
#
# COMPACT_ATOMS: atom_id res chain seq x y z
N MET A 1 -20.41 -8.22 3.33
CA MET A 1 -19.54 -7.97 2.18
C MET A 1 -18.14 -8.53 2.45
N LYS A 2 -17.60 -9.26 1.50
CA LYS A 2 -16.26 -9.81 1.66
C LYS A 2 -15.22 -8.74 1.40
N LYS A 3 -14.10 -8.85 2.08
CA LYS A 3 -13.00 -7.91 1.98
C LYS A 3 -11.75 -8.61 1.42
N ILE A 4 -11.09 -7.92 0.51
CA ILE A 4 -9.85 -8.42 -0.08
C ILE A 4 -8.70 -7.62 0.52
N SER A 5 -7.70 -8.33 1.04
CA SER A 5 -6.48 -7.70 1.56
C SER A 5 -5.33 -7.98 0.60
N ILE A 6 -4.71 -6.92 0.09
CA ILE A 6 -3.54 -7.03 -0.77
C ILE A 6 -2.32 -6.66 0.05
N VAL A 7 -1.39 -7.59 0.18
CA VAL A 7 -0.15 -7.37 0.95
C VAL A 7 0.98 -7.12 -0.02
N ILE A 8 1.65 -5.98 0.11
CA ILE A 8 2.73 -5.57 -0.78
C ILE A 8 4.00 -5.32 0.04
N PRO A 9 4.96 -6.23 -0.01
CA PRO A 9 6.25 -5.96 0.63
C PRO A 9 7.04 -4.97 -0.22
N CYS A 10 7.74 -4.06 0.43
CA CYS A 10 8.55 -3.08 -0.29
C CYS A 10 9.84 -2.77 0.45
N PHE A 11 10.82 -2.35 -0.33
CA PHE A 11 12.12 -1.93 0.17
C PHE A 11 12.69 -0.92 -0.82
N ASN A 12 12.92 0.32 -0.35
CA ASN A 12 13.47 1.39 -1.17
C ASN A 12 12.71 1.58 -2.48
N GLU A 13 11.38 1.76 -2.37
CA GLU A 13 10.47 1.90 -3.50
C GLU A 13 9.80 3.26 -3.52
N VAL A 14 10.49 4.32 -3.05
CA VAL A 14 9.89 5.64 -2.88
C VAL A 14 9.24 6.16 -4.16
N GLU A 15 9.82 5.88 -5.31
CA GLU A 15 9.28 6.37 -6.59
C GLU A 15 8.08 5.57 -7.07
N ASN A 16 7.85 4.39 -6.53
CA ASN A 16 6.86 3.46 -7.05
C ASN A 16 5.66 3.21 -6.15
N VAL A 17 5.75 3.54 -4.85
CA VAL A 17 4.66 3.15 -3.94
C VAL A 17 3.34 3.81 -4.28
N GLU A 18 3.35 5.08 -4.68
CA GLU A 18 2.13 5.77 -5.09
C GLU A 18 1.55 5.16 -6.37
N LEU A 19 2.42 4.92 -7.36
CA LEU A 19 2.00 4.31 -8.62
C LEU A 19 1.44 2.90 -8.40
N MET A 20 2.08 2.12 -7.53
CA MET A 20 1.59 0.78 -7.21
C MET A 20 0.22 0.84 -6.55
N SER A 21 0.01 1.77 -5.62
CA SER A 21 -1.27 1.88 -4.96
C SER A 21 -2.39 2.23 -5.95
N PHE A 22 -2.14 3.17 -6.85
CA PHE A 22 -3.13 3.53 -7.87
C PHE A 22 -3.44 2.37 -8.80
N ALA A 23 -2.42 1.64 -9.23
CA ALA A 23 -2.62 0.50 -10.13
C ALA A 23 -3.47 -0.59 -9.48
N VAL A 24 -3.17 -0.92 -8.23
CA VAL A 24 -3.92 -1.93 -7.49
C VAL A 24 -5.36 -1.48 -7.25
N ILE A 25 -5.55 -0.24 -6.83
CA ILE A 25 -6.89 0.31 -6.59
C ILE A 25 -7.73 0.26 -7.87
N ASN A 26 -7.16 0.67 -8.99
CA ASN A 26 -7.88 0.64 -10.26
C ASN A 26 -8.34 -0.77 -10.62
N VAL A 27 -7.47 -1.76 -10.46
CA VAL A 27 -7.83 -3.15 -10.74
C VAL A 27 -8.96 -3.62 -9.83
N LEU A 28 -8.86 -3.32 -8.54
CA LEU A 28 -9.86 -3.76 -7.56
C LEU A 28 -11.22 -3.10 -7.83
N GLU A 29 -11.22 -1.81 -8.13
CA GLU A 29 -12.47 -1.08 -8.35
C GLU A 29 -13.14 -1.43 -9.67
N GLU A 30 -12.36 -1.71 -10.71
CA GLU A 30 -12.91 -2.08 -12.01
C GLU A 30 -13.30 -3.54 -12.11
N ALA A 31 -12.45 -4.44 -11.61
CA ALA A 31 -12.68 -5.87 -11.78
C ALA A 31 -13.50 -6.49 -10.65
N LEU A 32 -13.40 -5.95 -9.44
CA LEU A 32 -14.02 -6.53 -8.25
C LEU A 32 -14.79 -5.49 -7.43
N PRO A 33 -15.68 -4.71 -8.07
CA PRO A 33 -16.38 -3.61 -7.37
C PRO A 33 -17.32 -4.08 -6.27
N GLN A 34 -17.69 -5.37 -6.27
CA GLN A 34 -18.57 -5.94 -5.26
C GLN A 34 -17.85 -6.26 -3.94
N TYR A 35 -16.54 -6.15 -3.90
CA TYR A 35 -15.78 -6.43 -2.69
C TYR A 35 -15.27 -5.14 -2.05
N ASP A 36 -15.19 -5.12 -0.73
CA ASP A 36 -14.39 -4.11 -0.05
C ASP A 36 -12.92 -4.53 -0.11
N TYR A 37 -11.99 -3.61 0.10
CA TYR A 37 -10.59 -3.95 0.02
C TYR A 37 -9.74 -3.12 0.98
N GLU A 38 -8.56 -3.63 1.25
CA GLU A 38 -7.50 -2.87 1.91
C GLU A 38 -6.16 -3.24 1.27
N ILE A 39 -5.24 -2.30 1.28
CA ILE A 39 -3.88 -2.50 0.79
C ILE A 39 -2.95 -2.34 1.98
N LEU A 40 -2.11 -3.34 2.22
CA LEU A 40 -1.17 -3.34 3.32
C LEU A 40 0.25 -3.38 2.78
N PHE A 41 0.94 -2.26 2.88
CA PHE A 41 2.36 -2.21 2.55
C PHE A 41 3.17 -2.67 3.75
N ILE A 42 4.17 -3.52 3.51
CA ILE A 42 5.10 -3.94 4.55
C ILE A 42 6.48 -3.41 4.15
N ASP A 43 6.90 -2.37 4.84
CA ASP A 43 8.18 -1.73 4.55
C ASP A 43 9.31 -2.42 5.31
N ASN A 44 10.28 -2.95 4.57
CA ASN A 44 11.38 -3.70 5.14
C ASN A 44 12.60 -2.80 5.37
N CYS A 45 12.45 -1.85 6.29
CA CYS A 45 13.54 -0.98 6.72
C CYS A 45 14.13 -0.12 5.59
N SER A 46 13.25 0.56 4.84
CA SER A 46 13.67 1.43 3.74
C SER A 46 14.44 2.64 4.26
N THR A 47 15.37 3.11 3.44
CA THR A 47 16.23 4.25 3.76
C THR A 47 16.09 5.42 2.79
N ASP A 48 15.24 5.30 1.77
CA ASP A 48 15.15 6.26 0.67
C ASP A 48 13.94 7.22 0.73
N GLY A 49 13.20 7.21 1.82
CA GLY A 49 11.99 8.04 1.90
C GLY A 49 10.69 7.27 1.63
N THR A 50 10.77 5.98 1.31
CA THR A 50 9.58 5.12 1.13
C THR A 50 8.65 5.23 2.31
N ARG A 51 9.20 5.21 3.52
CA ARG A 51 8.43 5.28 4.75
C ARG A 51 7.57 6.55 4.82
N THR A 52 8.17 7.70 4.52
CA THR A 52 7.46 8.98 4.51
C THR A 52 6.35 8.98 3.47
N GLU A 53 6.63 8.45 2.29
CA GLU A 53 5.64 8.39 1.22
C GLU A 53 4.47 7.49 1.61
N LEU A 54 4.75 6.34 2.24
CA LEU A 54 3.69 5.45 2.72
C LEU A 54 2.84 6.12 3.80
N GLU A 55 3.45 6.88 4.69
CA GLU A 55 2.70 7.63 5.70
C GLU A 55 1.75 8.64 5.05
N LYS A 56 2.19 9.31 4.00
CA LYS A 56 1.32 10.24 3.26
C LYS A 56 0.16 9.52 2.59
N LEU A 57 0.41 8.37 1.97
CA LEU A 57 -0.63 7.58 1.33
C LEU A 57 -1.67 7.10 2.33
N CYS A 58 -1.22 6.63 3.49
CA CYS A 58 -2.13 6.18 4.55
C CYS A 58 -3.00 7.32 5.06
N ALA A 59 -2.44 8.52 5.15
CA ALA A 59 -3.19 9.69 5.60
C ALA A 59 -4.27 10.10 4.60
N LYS A 60 -4.01 9.92 3.30
CA LYS A 60 -4.95 10.29 2.24
C LYS A 60 -6.03 9.24 2.00
N ASN A 61 -5.74 7.97 2.26
CA ASN A 61 -6.67 6.89 1.95
C ASN A 61 -6.71 5.88 3.07
N LYS A 62 -7.86 5.77 3.72
CA LYS A 62 -8.04 4.88 4.88
C LYS A 62 -7.93 3.40 4.51
N LYS A 63 -8.04 3.07 3.23
CA LYS A 63 -7.90 1.69 2.75
C LYS A 63 -6.45 1.28 2.57
N ILE A 64 -5.52 2.22 2.69
CA ILE A 64 -4.09 1.95 2.60
C ILE A 64 -3.51 1.96 4.01
N LYS A 65 -2.83 0.88 4.37
CA LYS A 65 -2.19 0.71 5.67
C LYS A 65 -0.73 0.31 5.45
N ALA A 66 0.10 0.55 6.44
CA ALA A 66 1.51 0.23 6.35
C ALA A 66 2.05 -0.29 7.67
N ILE A 67 2.94 -1.27 7.58
CA ILE A 67 3.72 -1.77 8.70
C ILE A 67 5.17 -1.47 8.39
N PHE A 68 5.88 -0.89 9.37
CA PHE A 68 7.27 -0.51 9.18
C PHE A 68 8.15 -1.40 10.04
N ASN A 69 8.94 -2.24 9.39
CA ASN A 69 9.92 -3.05 10.09
C ASN A 69 11.16 -2.23 10.36
N VAL A 70 11.68 -2.32 11.57
CA VAL A 70 12.88 -1.57 11.97
C VAL A 70 14.16 -2.34 11.76
N THR A 71 14.05 -3.65 11.51
CA THR A 71 15.19 -4.52 11.18
C THR A 71 14.76 -5.49 10.10
N ASN A 72 15.72 -5.91 9.31
CA ASN A 72 15.46 -6.91 8.27
C ASN A 72 15.44 -8.33 8.88
#